data_4a10da33ff1e6c80e907025044a1a0ec
#
_entry.id   4a10da33ff1e6c80e907025044a1a0ec
#
_cell.length_a   1.000
_cell.length_b   1.000
_cell.length_c   1.000
_cell.angle_alpha   90.00
_cell.angle_beta   90.00
_cell.angle_gamma   90.00
#
_symmetry.space_group_name_H-M   'P 1'
#
loop_
_entity.id
_entity.type
_entity.pdbx_description
1 polymer ?
#
loop_
_entity_poly.entity_id
_entity_poly.type
_entity_poly.pdbx_seq_one_letter_code
_entity_poly.pdbx_strand_id
1 'polypeptide(L)'
;MAMEMIKKWIACLMAVGMMLSLTACGVSGDQVAVNKPQQKDPDAKKRIAVSMPTKDLQRWAQDGSNMKAQLEKQGYDVDIQYANNDIATQVSQIENMIAVNPDVLVVASIDGSALGTALQGAKGLGIPVISYDRLIMQSDAVSYYATFDNELVGELQGQYIEDKLDLKNAKGPFNIELFTGSSDDNNCNYFFGGAMKILQPYIDSGKLVVRSGSTTLAECATANWSTEEAQKRMENILAAYYQDGTKLDAVLSSNDSVANGITNALVASYKGDFPILTGQDCDITSVKNIIAGKQSMSIFKDTRQLASKVVEMVTAIIEGKEVPVNDTESYDNGKGIVPTYLCQPVFADQDNYKEVLIDSGYYKESDVK
;
A
#
# COMPACT_ATOMS: atom_id res chain seq x y z
N MET A 1 -10.47 25.09 -91.04
CA MET A 1 -9.85 23.88 -90.42
C MET A 1 -8.75 24.21 -89.39
N ALA A 2 -7.95 25.25 -89.65
CA ALA A 2 -6.84 25.63 -88.69
C ALA A 2 -7.35 26.21 -87.35
N MET A 3 -8.51 26.91 -87.37
CA MET A 3 -8.99 27.61 -86.14
C MET A 3 -9.71 26.69 -85.15
N GLU A 4 -10.22 25.53 -85.59
CA GLU A 4 -10.79 24.52 -84.67
C GLU A 4 -9.75 23.62 -84.02
N MET A 5 -8.61 23.39 -84.64
CA MET A 5 -7.49 22.66 -84.03
C MET A 5 -6.84 23.45 -82.93
N ILE A 6 -6.72 24.77 -83.08
CA ILE A 6 -6.14 25.67 -82.04
C ILE A 6 -7.03 25.71 -80.83
N LYS A 7 -8.36 25.69 -80.93
CA LYS A 7 -9.27 25.63 -79.76
C LYS A 7 -9.21 24.30 -78.99
N LYS A 8 -8.96 23.19 -79.68
CA LYS A 8 -8.81 21.87 -79.03
C LYS A 8 -7.45 21.76 -78.32
N TRP A 9 -6.40 22.39 -78.81
CA TRP A 9 -5.09 22.41 -78.14
C TRP A 9 -5.05 23.33 -76.89
N ILE A 10 -5.75 24.45 -76.90
CA ILE A 10 -5.89 25.36 -75.77
C ILE A 10 -6.74 24.72 -74.66
N ALA A 11 -7.76 23.95 -75.01
CA ALA A 11 -8.59 23.20 -74.05
C ALA A 11 -7.79 22.07 -73.32
N CYS A 12 -6.86 21.37 -74.02
CA CYS A 12 -6.02 20.35 -73.47
C CYS A 12 -4.92 20.93 -72.59
N LEU A 13 -4.39 22.12 -72.94
CA LEU A 13 -3.37 22.78 -72.10
C LEU A 13 -3.93 23.40 -70.80
N MET A 14 -5.19 23.84 -70.76
CA MET A 14 -5.86 24.26 -69.54
C MET A 14 -6.27 23.11 -68.62
N ALA A 15 -6.53 21.91 -69.15
CA ALA A 15 -6.85 20.72 -68.35
C ALA A 15 -5.61 20.13 -67.62
N VAL A 16 -4.40 20.29 -68.18
CA VAL A 16 -3.15 19.86 -67.56
C VAL A 16 -2.63 20.90 -66.55
N GLY A 17 -2.93 22.21 -66.74
CA GLY A 17 -2.59 23.27 -65.79
C GLY A 17 -3.43 23.30 -64.53
N MET A 18 -4.62 22.69 -64.48
CA MET A 18 -5.47 22.60 -63.28
C MET A 18 -5.24 21.38 -62.40
N MET A 19 -4.41 20.42 -62.82
CA MET A 19 -4.04 19.27 -61.99
C MET A 19 -2.74 19.46 -61.22
N LEU A 20 -2.03 20.59 -61.34
CA LEU A 20 -0.78 20.89 -60.65
C LEU A 20 -0.90 21.98 -59.58
N SER A 21 -2.10 22.52 -59.30
CA SER A 21 -2.29 23.56 -58.28
C SER A 21 -3.18 23.14 -57.08
N LEU A 22 -3.38 21.82 -56.85
CA LEU A 22 -4.11 21.27 -55.68
C LEU A 22 -3.21 20.62 -54.61
N THR A 23 -1.92 20.92 -54.61
CA THR A 23 -0.98 20.41 -53.58
C THR A 23 -0.35 21.52 -52.75
N ALA A 24 -1.07 22.57 -52.43
CA ALA A 24 -0.56 23.58 -51.48
C ALA A 24 -1.72 24.27 -50.74
N CYS A 25 -2.48 23.53 -49.96
CA CYS A 25 -3.20 23.98 -48.75
C CYS A 25 -3.49 22.75 -47.89
N GLY A 26 -2.44 22.13 -47.39
CA GLY A 26 -2.51 21.25 -46.24
C GLY A 26 -2.73 22.11 -45.00
N VAL A 27 -3.99 22.25 -44.59
CA VAL A 27 -4.32 22.58 -43.22
C VAL A 27 -3.63 21.53 -42.37
N SER A 28 -2.60 21.91 -41.62
CA SER A 28 -2.04 21.13 -40.52
C SER A 28 -3.13 21.02 -39.47
N GLY A 29 -4.05 20.10 -39.65
CA GLY A 29 -4.76 19.51 -38.55
C GLY A 29 -3.69 18.70 -37.81
N ASP A 30 -3.33 19.11 -36.62
CA ASP A 30 -2.65 18.25 -35.68
C ASP A 30 -3.49 16.96 -35.55
N GLN A 31 -3.16 15.99 -36.35
CA GLN A 31 -3.49 14.62 -36.05
C GLN A 31 -2.73 14.29 -34.81
N VAL A 32 -3.37 14.38 -33.65
CA VAL A 32 -2.90 13.70 -32.45
C VAL A 32 -2.60 12.27 -32.90
N ALA A 33 -1.32 12.00 -33.04
CA ALA A 33 -0.87 10.65 -33.35
C ALA A 33 -1.36 9.78 -32.18
N VAL A 34 -2.47 9.09 -32.39
CA VAL A 34 -2.85 7.98 -31.52
C VAL A 34 -1.72 6.99 -31.68
N ASN A 35 -0.76 7.03 -30.74
CA ASN A 35 0.31 6.05 -30.65
C ASN A 35 -0.35 4.68 -30.62
N LYS A 36 -0.30 3.95 -31.75
CA LYS A 36 -0.64 2.54 -31.73
C LYS A 36 0.25 1.88 -30.70
N PRO A 37 -0.28 0.98 -29.85
CA PRO A 37 0.53 0.24 -28.90
C PRO A 37 1.76 -0.31 -29.62
N GLN A 38 2.93 0.04 -29.13
CA GLN A 38 4.19 -0.42 -29.72
C GLN A 38 4.20 -1.95 -29.62
N GLN A 39 4.28 -2.63 -30.75
CA GLN A 39 4.29 -4.10 -30.77
C GLN A 39 5.51 -4.57 -29.99
N LYS A 40 5.30 -5.33 -28.90
CA LYS A 40 6.39 -5.83 -28.07
C LYS A 40 7.28 -6.75 -28.89
N ASP A 41 8.60 -6.52 -28.84
CA ASP A 41 9.60 -7.45 -29.36
C ASP A 41 9.51 -8.76 -28.54
N PRO A 42 9.24 -9.91 -29.19
CA PRO A 42 9.13 -11.20 -28.49
C PRO A 42 10.41 -11.58 -27.72
N ASP A 43 11.57 -11.14 -28.21
CA ASP A 43 12.90 -11.44 -27.65
C ASP A 43 13.35 -10.40 -26.61
N ALA A 44 12.63 -9.30 -26.42
CA ALA A 44 12.94 -8.31 -25.43
C ALA A 44 12.70 -8.86 -24.01
N LYS A 45 13.52 -8.39 -23.06
CA LYS A 45 13.28 -8.69 -21.64
C LYS A 45 11.87 -8.23 -21.24
N LYS A 46 11.17 -9.07 -20.49
CA LYS A 46 9.87 -8.70 -19.92
C LYS A 46 10.04 -7.57 -18.95
N ARG A 47 9.20 -6.55 -19.08
CA ARG A 47 9.23 -5.33 -18.28
C ARG A 47 8.17 -5.35 -17.21
N ILE A 48 8.61 -5.16 -15.96
CA ILE A 48 7.74 -5.06 -14.80
C ILE A 48 7.79 -3.61 -14.28
N ALA A 49 6.64 -2.98 -14.20
CA ALA A 49 6.52 -1.65 -13.59
C ALA A 49 6.01 -1.79 -12.15
N VAL A 50 6.63 -1.06 -11.22
CA VAL A 50 6.32 -1.12 -9.79
C VAL A 50 6.14 0.30 -9.26
N SER A 51 4.95 0.62 -8.74
CA SER A 51 4.64 1.89 -8.10
C SER A 51 4.50 1.70 -6.60
N MET A 52 5.32 2.44 -5.82
CA MET A 52 5.37 2.39 -4.36
C MET A 52 4.99 3.74 -3.76
N PRO A 53 4.39 3.78 -2.53
CA PRO A 53 3.92 5.03 -1.92
C PRO A 53 5.06 6.00 -1.60
N THR A 54 6.05 5.55 -0.82
CA THR A 54 7.13 6.42 -0.31
C THR A 54 8.33 5.58 0.13
N LYS A 55 9.48 6.24 0.33
CA LYS A 55 10.66 5.67 1.01
C LYS A 55 10.76 6.08 2.48
N ASP A 56 9.93 7.01 2.93
CA ASP A 56 10.03 7.58 4.28
C ASP A 56 9.61 6.59 5.36
N LEU A 57 8.77 5.62 5.02
CA LEU A 57 8.45 4.50 5.89
C LEU A 57 9.37 3.33 5.55
N GLN A 58 10.07 2.80 6.57
CA GLN A 58 11.09 1.76 6.41
C GLN A 58 10.58 0.56 5.61
N ARG A 59 9.37 0.11 5.91
CA ARG A 59 8.78 -1.06 5.26
C ARG A 59 8.70 -0.88 3.72
N TRP A 60 8.28 0.28 3.20
CA TRP A 60 8.16 0.47 1.74
C TRP A 60 9.51 0.47 1.02
N ALA A 61 10.56 0.97 1.68
CA ALA A 61 11.92 0.87 1.16
C ALA A 61 12.39 -0.59 1.10
N GLN A 62 12.06 -1.40 2.11
CA GLN A 62 12.37 -2.83 2.16
C GLN A 62 11.56 -3.63 1.13
N ASP A 63 10.24 -3.43 1.06
CA ASP A 63 9.36 -4.08 0.09
C ASP A 63 9.84 -3.85 -1.35
N GLY A 64 10.07 -2.59 -1.73
CA GLY A 64 10.51 -2.26 -3.08
C GLY A 64 11.90 -2.78 -3.41
N SER A 65 12.83 -2.73 -2.45
CA SER A 65 14.19 -3.27 -2.65
C SER A 65 14.17 -4.79 -2.81
N ASN A 66 13.41 -5.49 -1.98
CA ASN A 66 13.26 -6.94 -2.05
C ASN A 66 12.60 -7.37 -3.37
N MET A 67 11.52 -6.69 -3.77
CA MET A 67 10.80 -6.99 -5.00
C MET A 67 11.69 -6.76 -6.23
N LYS A 68 12.37 -5.60 -6.31
CA LYS A 68 13.28 -5.27 -7.40
C LYS A 68 14.38 -6.31 -7.53
N ALA A 69 15.07 -6.61 -6.43
CA ALA A 69 16.19 -7.57 -6.46
C ALA A 69 15.74 -8.98 -6.91
N GLN A 70 14.57 -9.44 -6.46
CA GLN A 70 14.06 -10.75 -6.82
C GLN A 70 13.57 -10.80 -8.28
N LEU A 71 12.89 -9.76 -8.78
CA LEU A 71 12.46 -9.68 -10.18
C LEU A 71 13.66 -9.59 -11.14
N GLU A 72 14.66 -8.76 -10.82
CA GLU A 72 15.89 -8.65 -11.63
C GLU A 72 16.66 -9.98 -11.66
N LYS A 73 16.67 -10.73 -10.54
CA LYS A 73 17.28 -12.08 -10.49
C LYS A 73 16.57 -13.07 -11.41
N GLN A 74 15.28 -12.91 -11.67
CA GLN A 74 14.52 -13.69 -12.66
C GLN A 74 14.80 -13.24 -14.11
N GLY A 75 15.57 -12.17 -14.31
CA GLY A 75 15.94 -11.65 -15.62
C GLY A 75 15.00 -10.59 -16.17
N TYR A 76 14.02 -10.10 -15.41
CA TYR A 76 13.10 -9.05 -15.82
C TYR A 76 13.77 -7.67 -15.83
N ASP A 77 13.25 -6.76 -16.66
CA ASP A 77 13.55 -5.33 -16.64
C ASP A 77 12.58 -4.64 -15.67
N VAL A 78 13.09 -4.01 -14.61
CA VAL A 78 12.24 -3.50 -13.49
C VAL A 78 12.33 -1.99 -13.39
N ASP A 79 11.22 -1.32 -13.70
CA ASP A 79 11.01 0.10 -13.41
C ASP A 79 10.27 0.25 -12.07
N ILE A 80 10.94 0.75 -11.04
CA ILE A 80 10.34 1.02 -9.74
C ILE A 80 10.38 2.51 -9.40
N GLN A 81 9.23 3.08 -9.06
CA GLN A 81 9.09 4.48 -8.69
C GLN A 81 8.38 4.63 -7.35
N TYR A 82 8.73 5.70 -6.63
CA TYR A 82 8.15 6.07 -5.34
C TYR A 82 7.50 7.44 -5.46
N ALA A 83 6.28 7.57 -4.98
CA ALA A 83 5.48 8.78 -5.17
C ALA A 83 5.55 9.77 -4.00
N ASN A 84 6.40 9.52 -2.98
CA ASN A 84 6.61 10.38 -1.80
C ASN A 84 5.32 10.76 -1.06
N ASN A 85 4.37 9.82 -0.96
CA ASN A 85 3.02 10.01 -0.41
C ASN A 85 2.20 11.11 -1.11
N ASP A 86 2.52 11.44 -2.37
CA ASP A 86 1.74 12.36 -3.19
C ASP A 86 0.91 11.61 -4.22
N ILE A 87 -0.42 11.67 -4.07
CA ILE A 87 -1.38 10.92 -4.91
C ILE A 87 -1.28 11.35 -6.37
N ALA A 88 -1.14 12.66 -6.66
CA ALA A 88 -1.08 13.15 -8.02
C ALA A 88 0.21 12.69 -8.73
N THR A 89 1.31 12.65 -7.99
CA THR A 89 2.58 12.08 -8.45
C THR A 89 2.41 10.59 -8.76
N GLN A 90 1.74 9.81 -7.88
CA GLN A 90 1.51 8.39 -8.11
C GLN A 90 0.67 8.14 -9.37
N VAL A 91 -0.42 8.88 -9.54
CA VAL A 91 -1.27 8.81 -10.74
C VAL A 91 -0.44 9.05 -12.00
N SER A 92 0.34 10.15 -12.03
CA SER A 92 1.19 10.51 -13.18
C SER A 92 2.26 9.47 -13.48
N GLN A 93 2.90 8.91 -12.43
CA GLN A 93 3.88 7.83 -12.59
C GLN A 93 3.23 6.57 -13.20
N ILE A 94 2.06 6.17 -12.71
CA ILE A 94 1.32 5.01 -13.23
C ILE A 94 0.94 5.22 -14.70
N GLU A 95 0.43 6.39 -15.07
CA GLU A 95 0.10 6.71 -16.46
C GLU A 95 1.34 6.61 -17.37
N ASN A 96 2.49 7.14 -16.93
CA ASN A 96 3.76 7.03 -17.65
C ASN A 96 4.24 5.57 -17.76
N MET A 97 4.11 4.77 -16.70
CA MET A 97 4.43 3.34 -16.71
C MET A 97 3.54 2.59 -17.72
N ILE A 98 2.24 2.87 -17.75
CA ILE A 98 1.30 2.26 -18.68
C ILE A 98 1.63 2.62 -20.14
N ALA A 99 2.04 3.87 -20.39
CA ALA A 99 2.37 4.36 -21.73
C ALA A 99 3.53 3.58 -22.40
N VAL A 100 4.47 3.04 -21.60
CA VAL A 100 5.55 2.18 -22.11
C VAL A 100 5.17 0.70 -22.20
N ASN A 101 3.91 0.36 -21.94
CA ASN A 101 3.30 -0.96 -22.10
C ASN A 101 4.07 -2.10 -21.41
N PRO A 102 4.22 -2.09 -20.06
CA PRO A 102 4.87 -3.17 -19.32
C PRO A 102 4.12 -4.50 -19.47
N ASP A 103 4.77 -5.61 -19.11
CA ASP A 103 4.14 -6.93 -19.11
C ASP A 103 3.26 -7.16 -17.88
N VAL A 104 3.64 -6.57 -16.74
CA VAL A 104 2.85 -6.56 -15.50
C VAL A 104 3.07 -5.22 -14.80
N LEU A 105 2.02 -4.70 -14.17
CA LEU A 105 2.04 -3.52 -13.32
C LEU A 105 1.75 -3.95 -11.87
N VAL A 106 2.65 -3.64 -10.94
CA VAL A 106 2.49 -3.88 -9.50
C VAL A 106 2.34 -2.53 -8.80
N VAL A 107 1.28 -2.35 -8.02
CA VAL A 107 0.95 -1.06 -7.41
C VAL A 107 0.65 -1.22 -5.92
N ALA A 108 1.43 -0.56 -5.08
CA ALA A 108 1.09 -0.27 -3.69
C ALA A 108 0.49 1.14 -3.64
N SER A 109 -0.82 1.25 -3.51
CA SER A 109 -1.52 2.54 -3.59
C SER A 109 -1.29 3.42 -2.36
N ILE A 110 -1.20 4.74 -2.55
CA ILE A 110 -1.30 5.73 -1.46
C ILE A 110 -2.76 5.78 -1.02
N ASP A 111 -3.66 6.13 -1.93
CA ASP A 111 -5.11 6.09 -1.77
C ASP A 111 -5.68 5.01 -2.70
N GLY A 112 -6.33 4.01 -2.10
CA GLY A 112 -6.90 2.89 -2.84
C GLY A 112 -7.95 3.32 -3.88
N SER A 113 -8.65 4.42 -3.66
CA SER A 113 -9.75 4.89 -4.52
C SER A 113 -9.33 5.87 -5.61
N ALA A 114 -8.11 6.42 -5.56
CA ALA A 114 -7.66 7.48 -6.47
C ALA A 114 -7.18 6.99 -7.84
N LEU A 115 -6.86 5.70 -7.99
CA LEU A 115 -6.13 5.17 -9.14
C LEU A 115 -7.04 4.65 -10.26
N GLY A 116 -8.35 4.59 -10.04
CA GLY A 116 -9.30 3.93 -10.95
C GLY A 116 -9.21 4.41 -12.40
N THR A 117 -9.12 5.73 -12.62
CA THR A 117 -9.05 6.31 -13.97
C THR A 117 -7.72 5.98 -14.67
N ALA A 118 -6.59 6.14 -13.98
CA ALA A 118 -5.26 5.83 -14.54
C ALA A 118 -5.16 4.35 -14.95
N LEU A 119 -5.69 3.46 -14.13
CA LEU A 119 -5.64 2.01 -14.38
C LEU A 119 -6.55 1.53 -15.52
N GLN A 120 -7.53 2.33 -15.97
CA GLN A 120 -8.30 1.99 -17.19
C GLN A 120 -7.39 1.90 -18.43
N GLY A 121 -6.30 2.67 -18.47
CA GLY A 121 -5.28 2.54 -19.50
C GLY A 121 -4.63 1.15 -19.52
N ALA A 122 -4.28 0.62 -18.35
CA ALA A 122 -3.73 -0.74 -18.22
C ALA A 122 -4.72 -1.80 -18.68
N LYS A 123 -6.00 -1.69 -18.26
CA LYS A 123 -7.07 -2.57 -18.69
C LYS A 123 -7.26 -2.55 -20.21
N GLY A 124 -7.28 -1.35 -20.81
CA GLY A 124 -7.43 -1.17 -22.27
C GLY A 124 -6.29 -1.79 -23.08
N LEU A 125 -5.09 -1.88 -22.51
CA LEU A 125 -3.92 -2.51 -23.13
C LEU A 125 -3.76 -3.99 -22.74
N GLY A 126 -4.63 -4.52 -21.87
CA GLY A 126 -4.53 -5.90 -21.37
C GLY A 126 -3.33 -6.12 -20.45
N ILE A 127 -2.82 -5.08 -19.78
CA ILE A 127 -1.74 -5.17 -18.81
C ILE A 127 -2.31 -5.69 -17.48
N PRO A 128 -1.89 -6.85 -16.98
CA PRO A 128 -2.31 -7.34 -15.67
C PRO A 128 -1.82 -6.41 -14.55
N VAL A 129 -2.71 -6.12 -13.60
CA VAL A 129 -2.42 -5.27 -12.44
C VAL A 129 -2.47 -6.10 -11.17
N ILE A 130 -1.38 -6.11 -10.42
CA ILE A 130 -1.31 -6.69 -9.07
C ILE A 130 -1.37 -5.55 -8.05
N SER A 131 -2.40 -5.53 -7.22
CA SER A 131 -2.45 -4.69 -6.03
C SER A 131 -1.50 -5.27 -4.99
N TYR A 132 -0.55 -4.47 -4.50
CA TYR A 132 0.47 -4.89 -3.55
C TYR A 132 0.19 -4.31 -2.17
N ASP A 133 0.07 -5.16 -1.17
CA ASP A 133 -0.19 -4.84 0.24
C ASP A 133 -1.50 -4.06 0.49
N ARG A 134 -1.80 -3.00 -0.26
CA ARG A 134 -3.01 -2.19 -0.18
C ARG A 134 -3.94 -2.48 -1.34
N LEU A 135 -5.19 -2.87 -1.04
CA LEU A 135 -6.19 -3.15 -2.08
C LEU A 135 -6.61 -1.87 -2.81
N ILE A 136 -6.47 -1.87 -4.12
CA ILE A 136 -6.99 -0.79 -4.97
C ILE A 136 -8.50 -0.96 -5.11
N MET A 137 -9.22 0.07 -4.63
CA MET A 137 -10.67 0.10 -4.57
C MET A 137 -11.30 0.67 -5.84
N GLN A 138 -12.56 0.36 -6.08
CA GLN A 138 -13.40 0.91 -7.14
C GLN A 138 -12.82 0.77 -8.56
N SER A 139 -11.95 -0.23 -8.81
CA SER A 139 -11.32 -0.47 -10.09
C SER A 139 -11.49 -1.92 -10.55
N ASP A 140 -12.00 -2.09 -11.76
CA ASP A 140 -12.11 -3.38 -12.43
C ASP A 140 -10.89 -3.72 -13.30
N ALA A 141 -9.82 -2.93 -13.18
CA ALA A 141 -8.52 -3.17 -13.80
C ALA A 141 -7.62 -4.08 -12.94
N VAL A 142 -7.91 -4.24 -11.65
CA VAL A 142 -7.11 -5.06 -10.74
C VAL A 142 -7.34 -6.53 -11.03
N SER A 143 -6.26 -7.25 -11.36
CA SER A 143 -6.31 -8.68 -11.71
C SER A 143 -6.12 -9.56 -10.47
N TYR A 144 -5.21 -9.16 -9.58
CA TYR A 144 -4.83 -9.91 -8.37
C TYR A 144 -4.47 -8.97 -7.24
N TYR A 145 -4.52 -9.49 -6.01
CA TYR A 145 -4.06 -8.82 -4.82
C TYR A 145 -3.10 -9.71 -4.04
N ALA A 146 -2.03 -9.14 -3.52
CA ALA A 146 -1.08 -9.82 -2.66
C ALA A 146 -0.85 -9.00 -1.40
N THR A 147 -1.09 -9.60 -0.24
CA THR A 147 -0.98 -8.92 1.06
C THR A 147 -0.75 -9.94 2.18
N PHE A 148 -0.77 -9.46 3.43
CA PHE A 148 -0.89 -10.31 4.62
C PHE A 148 -2.36 -10.45 5.03
N ASP A 149 -2.66 -11.41 5.91
CA ASP A 149 -3.97 -11.51 6.53
C ASP A 149 -4.17 -10.33 7.49
N ASN A 150 -4.77 -9.27 6.97
CA ASN A 150 -4.89 -7.99 7.66
C ASN A 150 -5.90 -8.06 8.83
N GLU A 151 -6.90 -8.93 8.76
CA GLU A 151 -7.83 -9.14 9.86
C GLU A 151 -7.12 -9.85 11.01
N LEU A 152 -6.34 -10.89 10.72
CA LEU A 152 -5.52 -11.59 11.70
C LEU A 152 -4.48 -10.67 12.36
N VAL A 153 -3.91 -9.69 11.62
CA VAL A 153 -3.05 -8.66 12.23
C VAL A 153 -3.76 -7.96 13.38
N GLY A 154 -5.00 -7.49 13.14
CA GLY A 154 -5.79 -6.83 14.18
C GLY A 154 -6.16 -7.77 15.32
N GLU A 155 -6.59 -8.98 15.00
CA GLU A 155 -6.92 -10.00 16.01
C GLU A 155 -5.74 -10.31 16.93
N LEU A 156 -4.53 -10.48 16.38
CA LEU A 156 -3.32 -10.71 17.17
C LEU A 156 -2.98 -9.52 18.08
N GLN A 157 -3.18 -8.28 17.63
CA GLN A 157 -2.98 -7.08 18.47
C GLN A 157 -4.02 -7.04 19.60
N GLY A 158 -5.29 -7.27 19.29
CA GLY A 158 -6.36 -7.32 20.30
C GLY A 158 -6.16 -8.45 21.31
N GLN A 159 -5.77 -9.63 20.84
CA GLN A 159 -5.51 -10.80 21.70
C GLN A 159 -4.31 -10.54 22.61
N TYR A 160 -3.24 -9.90 22.11
CA TYR A 160 -2.08 -9.55 22.94
C TYR A 160 -2.47 -8.62 24.10
N ILE A 161 -3.31 -7.61 23.84
CA ILE A 161 -3.84 -6.72 24.91
C ILE A 161 -4.72 -7.52 25.88
N GLU A 162 -5.60 -8.36 25.38
CA GLU A 162 -6.48 -9.21 26.19
C GLU A 162 -5.68 -10.07 27.16
N ASP A 163 -4.65 -10.76 26.64
CA ASP A 163 -3.82 -11.68 27.42
C ASP A 163 -2.94 -10.94 28.44
N LYS A 164 -2.29 -9.85 28.05
CA LYS A 164 -1.38 -9.09 28.95
C LYS A 164 -2.14 -8.35 30.06
N LEU A 165 -3.40 -7.95 29.86
CA LEU A 165 -4.26 -7.38 30.90
C LEU A 165 -5.08 -8.45 31.64
N ASP A 166 -4.99 -9.71 31.24
CA ASP A 166 -5.83 -10.80 31.73
C ASP A 166 -7.33 -10.45 31.73
N LEU A 167 -7.79 -9.86 30.59
CA LEU A 167 -9.14 -9.31 30.52
C LEU A 167 -10.24 -10.33 30.78
N LYS A 168 -9.99 -11.62 30.58
CA LYS A 168 -10.94 -12.70 30.90
C LYS A 168 -11.21 -12.82 32.40
N ASN A 169 -10.19 -12.65 33.23
CA ASN A 169 -10.26 -12.95 34.67
C ASN A 169 -10.12 -11.70 35.54
N ALA A 170 -9.31 -10.70 35.15
CA ALA A 170 -9.10 -9.48 35.92
C ALA A 170 -10.39 -8.66 36.07
N LYS A 171 -10.50 -7.92 37.18
CA LYS A 171 -11.75 -7.17 37.48
C LYS A 171 -11.89 -5.86 36.69
N GLY A 172 -10.79 -5.19 36.33
CA GLY A 172 -10.83 -3.87 35.71
C GLY A 172 -11.40 -2.76 36.63
N PRO A 173 -11.78 -1.58 36.13
CA PRO A 173 -11.57 -1.16 34.74
C PRO A 173 -10.10 -0.90 34.40
N PHE A 174 -9.75 -1.05 33.11
CA PHE A 174 -8.46 -0.69 32.55
C PHE A 174 -8.64 0.45 31.53
N ASN A 175 -7.72 1.41 31.49
CA ASN A 175 -7.76 2.50 30.53
C ASN A 175 -6.98 2.16 29.26
N ILE A 176 -7.63 2.33 28.13
CA ILE A 176 -7.05 2.08 26.80
C ILE A 176 -7.25 3.30 25.91
N GLU A 177 -6.29 3.56 25.02
CA GLU A 177 -6.47 4.49 23.89
C GLU A 177 -6.29 3.75 22.56
N LEU A 178 -7.01 4.21 21.53
CA LEU A 178 -7.07 3.55 20.24
C LEU A 178 -6.49 4.45 19.16
N PHE A 179 -5.57 3.89 18.36
CA PHE A 179 -4.96 4.54 17.21
C PHE A 179 -4.99 3.61 16.02
N THR A 180 -5.38 4.12 14.87
CA THR A 180 -5.29 3.41 13.59
C THR A 180 -4.52 4.22 12.56
N GLY A 181 -4.35 3.68 11.36
CA GLY A 181 -3.62 4.32 10.28
C GLY A 181 -4.44 5.32 9.49
N SER A 182 -4.02 5.56 8.25
CA SER A 182 -4.64 6.54 7.37
C SER A 182 -5.99 6.05 6.85
N SER A 183 -6.99 6.94 6.82
CA SER A 183 -8.36 6.61 6.40
C SER A 183 -8.50 6.32 4.90
N ASP A 184 -7.50 6.67 4.09
CA ASP A 184 -7.40 6.37 2.66
C ASP A 184 -6.80 4.97 2.36
N ASP A 185 -6.34 4.28 3.41
CA ASP A 185 -5.87 2.90 3.35
C ASP A 185 -6.96 1.93 3.80
N ASN A 186 -7.50 1.15 2.85
CA ASN A 186 -8.56 0.18 3.13
C ASN A 186 -8.17 -0.86 4.17
N ASN A 187 -6.87 -1.16 4.35
CA ASN A 187 -6.40 -2.13 5.34
C ASN A 187 -6.75 -1.71 6.78
N CYS A 188 -6.90 -0.41 7.05
CA CYS A 188 -7.30 0.07 8.37
C CYS A 188 -8.64 -0.50 8.84
N ASN A 189 -9.56 -0.80 7.91
CA ASN A 189 -10.84 -1.45 8.23
C ASN A 189 -10.62 -2.85 8.80
N TYR A 190 -9.70 -3.61 8.22
CA TYR A 190 -9.38 -4.97 8.66
C TYR A 190 -8.58 -4.97 9.96
N PHE A 191 -7.54 -4.14 10.09
CA PHE A 191 -6.74 -4.04 11.32
C PHE A 191 -7.60 -3.62 12.50
N PHE A 192 -8.34 -2.52 12.34
CA PHE A 192 -9.22 -2.03 13.41
C PHE A 192 -10.35 -3.01 13.70
N GLY A 193 -11.01 -3.53 12.67
CA GLY A 193 -12.08 -4.52 12.81
C GLY A 193 -11.62 -5.79 13.53
N GLY A 194 -10.48 -6.35 13.15
CA GLY A 194 -9.89 -7.53 13.80
C GLY A 194 -9.60 -7.28 15.28
N ALA A 195 -8.96 -6.15 15.63
CA ALA A 195 -8.69 -5.80 17.02
C ALA A 195 -10.00 -5.59 17.80
N MET A 196 -10.99 -4.92 17.21
CA MET A 196 -12.27 -4.65 17.88
C MET A 196 -13.13 -5.90 18.06
N LYS A 197 -12.99 -6.96 17.24
CA LYS A 197 -13.62 -8.26 17.52
C LYS A 197 -13.28 -8.78 18.92
N ILE A 198 -12.05 -8.54 19.37
CA ILE A 198 -11.55 -8.96 20.67
C ILE A 198 -11.88 -7.93 21.75
N LEU A 199 -11.64 -6.63 21.47
CA LEU A 199 -11.66 -5.59 22.52
C LEU A 199 -13.04 -4.97 22.73
N GLN A 200 -13.91 -4.92 21.72
CA GLN A 200 -15.22 -4.27 21.81
C GLN A 200 -16.10 -4.82 22.94
N PRO A 201 -16.20 -6.14 23.19
CA PRO A 201 -17.00 -6.67 24.31
C PRO A 201 -16.53 -6.14 25.68
N TYR A 202 -15.23 -5.88 25.84
CA TYR A 202 -14.68 -5.33 27.06
C TYR A 202 -14.92 -3.82 27.20
N ILE A 203 -14.95 -3.10 26.08
CA ILE A 203 -15.34 -1.67 26.03
C ILE A 203 -16.83 -1.54 26.38
N ASP A 204 -17.69 -2.34 25.76
CA ASP A 204 -19.15 -2.31 25.98
C ASP A 204 -19.52 -2.65 27.43
N SER A 205 -18.78 -3.55 28.06
CA SER A 205 -19.00 -3.90 29.47
C SER A 205 -18.38 -2.90 30.47
N GLY A 206 -17.62 -1.91 29.99
CA GLY A 206 -16.89 -0.96 30.83
C GLY A 206 -15.64 -1.54 31.50
N LYS A 207 -15.22 -2.76 31.14
CA LYS A 207 -13.96 -3.36 31.62
C LYS A 207 -12.74 -2.68 31.00
N LEU A 208 -12.84 -2.28 29.72
CA LEU A 208 -11.93 -1.34 29.06
C LEU A 208 -12.60 0.02 28.92
N VAL A 209 -11.91 1.09 29.27
CA VAL A 209 -12.40 2.46 29.19
C VAL A 209 -11.52 3.27 28.26
N VAL A 210 -12.06 3.73 27.14
CA VAL A 210 -11.41 4.67 26.23
C VAL A 210 -11.62 6.07 26.77
N ARG A 211 -10.63 6.61 27.50
CA ARG A 211 -10.76 7.89 28.21
C ARG A 211 -10.97 9.08 27.27
N SER A 212 -10.36 9.07 26.09
CA SER A 212 -10.57 10.09 25.07
C SER A 212 -11.97 10.06 24.46
N GLY A 213 -12.70 8.93 24.60
CA GLY A 213 -13.97 8.69 23.95
C GLY A 213 -13.87 8.37 22.45
N SER A 214 -12.68 8.37 21.85
CA SER A 214 -12.47 8.04 20.44
C SER A 214 -12.52 6.53 20.24
N THR A 215 -13.63 6.02 19.71
CA THR A 215 -13.91 4.57 19.57
C THR A 215 -14.20 4.12 18.14
N THR A 216 -14.35 5.07 17.22
CA THR A 216 -14.56 4.76 15.81
C THR A 216 -13.26 4.82 15.01
N LEU A 217 -13.18 4.09 13.90
CA LEU A 217 -12.03 4.10 13.00
C LEU A 217 -11.65 5.54 12.59
N ALA A 218 -12.63 6.36 12.23
CA ALA A 218 -12.43 7.75 11.79
C ALA A 218 -11.82 8.64 12.90
N GLU A 219 -12.27 8.49 14.14
CA GLU A 219 -11.75 9.26 15.30
C GLU A 219 -10.34 8.81 15.70
N CYS A 220 -9.99 7.55 15.43
CA CYS A 220 -8.70 6.95 15.74
C CYS A 220 -7.67 7.09 14.62
N ALA A 221 -8.07 7.62 13.45
CA ALA A 221 -7.24 7.68 12.26
C ALA A 221 -6.01 8.58 12.44
N THR A 222 -4.88 8.15 11.83
CA THR A 222 -3.63 8.88 11.78
C THR A 222 -3.27 9.12 10.32
N ALA A 223 -3.41 10.36 9.86
CA ALA A 223 -3.17 10.73 8.47
C ALA A 223 -1.75 10.33 8.01
N ASN A 224 -1.65 9.77 6.80
CA ASN A 224 -0.39 9.32 6.19
C ASN A 224 0.43 8.33 7.04
N TRP A 225 -0.18 7.69 8.05
CA TRP A 225 0.55 6.85 9.02
C TRP A 225 1.69 7.60 9.72
N SER A 226 1.54 8.94 9.88
CA SER A 226 2.60 9.83 10.33
C SER A 226 2.91 9.67 11.81
N THR A 227 4.20 9.51 12.11
CA THR A 227 4.73 9.51 13.48
C THR A 227 4.44 10.82 14.21
N GLU A 228 4.55 11.96 13.53
CA GLU A 228 4.34 13.30 14.08
C GLU A 228 2.86 13.53 14.45
N GLU A 229 1.94 13.11 13.59
CA GLU A 229 0.49 13.23 13.86
C GLU A 229 0.07 12.32 15.03
N ALA A 230 0.61 11.11 15.09
CA ALA A 230 0.40 10.20 16.22
C ALA A 230 0.94 10.77 17.52
N GLN A 231 2.15 11.32 17.52
CA GLN A 231 2.75 11.98 18.68
C GLN A 231 1.89 13.13 19.17
N LYS A 232 1.53 14.05 18.29
CA LYS A 232 0.69 15.22 18.62
C LYS A 232 -0.68 14.82 19.19
N ARG A 233 -1.31 13.79 18.60
CA ARG A 233 -2.60 13.29 19.13
C ARG A 233 -2.42 12.67 20.51
N MET A 234 -1.36 11.89 20.73
CA MET A 234 -1.09 11.28 22.03
C MET A 234 -0.74 12.33 23.09
N GLU A 235 0.06 13.36 22.75
CA GLU A 235 0.34 14.49 23.65
C GLU A 235 -0.95 15.18 24.12
N ASN A 236 -1.89 15.42 23.21
CA ASN A 236 -3.19 15.99 23.54
C ASN A 236 -4.03 15.09 24.46
N ILE A 237 -4.02 13.77 24.20
CA ILE A 237 -4.73 12.79 25.04
C ILE A 237 -4.12 12.76 26.44
N LEU A 238 -2.80 12.71 26.55
CA LEU A 238 -2.10 12.70 27.85
C LEU A 238 -2.41 13.99 28.65
N ALA A 239 -2.38 15.14 27.99
CA ALA A 239 -2.68 16.43 28.62
C ALA A 239 -4.13 16.53 29.10
N ALA A 240 -5.09 15.98 28.37
CA ALA A 240 -6.51 16.08 28.69
C ALA A 240 -6.99 15.06 29.74
N TYR A 241 -6.43 13.83 29.74
CA TYR A 241 -7.03 12.71 30.45
C TYR A 241 -6.09 11.98 31.43
N TYR A 242 -4.79 12.27 31.43
CA TYR A 242 -3.81 11.51 32.20
C TYR A 242 -2.88 12.36 33.07
N GLN A 243 -3.19 13.66 33.26
CA GLN A 243 -2.37 14.57 34.09
C GLN A 243 -2.58 14.38 35.59
N ASP A 244 -3.71 13.82 36.01
CA ASP A 244 -4.10 13.60 37.40
C ASP A 244 -3.47 12.34 38.05
N GLY A 245 -2.58 11.66 37.33
CA GLY A 245 -1.98 10.39 37.76
C GLY A 245 -2.83 9.17 37.38
N THR A 246 -3.90 9.35 36.60
CA THR A 246 -4.68 8.24 36.03
C THR A 246 -3.75 7.35 35.21
N LYS A 247 -3.80 6.04 35.46
CA LYS A 247 -2.98 5.06 34.74
C LYS A 247 -3.52 4.84 33.34
N LEU A 248 -2.64 4.83 32.34
CA LEU A 248 -2.89 4.32 31.00
C LEU A 248 -2.39 2.87 30.95
N ASP A 249 -3.28 1.91 30.73
CA ASP A 249 -2.95 0.49 30.80
C ASP A 249 -2.55 -0.09 29.45
N ALA A 250 -3.20 0.36 28.38
CA ALA A 250 -2.90 -0.11 27.01
C ALA A 250 -3.11 0.98 25.96
N VAL A 251 -2.41 0.85 24.84
CA VAL A 251 -2.67 1.60 23.61
C VAL A 251 -2.66 0.62 22.45
N LEU A 252 -3.79 0.51 21.76
CA LEU A 252 -3.87 -0.14 20.46
C LEU A 252 -3.27 0.79 19.42
N SER A 253 -2.20 0.37 18.77
CA SER A 253 -1.60 1.05 17.63
C SER A 253 -1.50 0.10 16.45
N SER A 254 -2.06 0.49 15.31
CA SER A 254 -2.13 -0.40 14.15
C SER A 254 -0.78 -0.63 13.47
N ASN A 255 0.21 0.29 13.62
CA ASN A 255 1.56 0.07 13.10
C ASN A 255 2.66 0.76 13.91
N ASP A 256 3.89 0.51 13.54
CA ASP A 256 5.09 0.97 14.24
C ASP A 256 5.37 2.46 14.06
N SER A 257 5.06 3.06 12.91
CA SER A 257 5.21 4.51 12.73
C SER A 257 4.32 5.28 13.70
N VAL A 258 3.07 4.82 13.87
CA VAL A 258 2.13 5.35 14.86
C VAL A 258 2.59 5.05 16.28
N ALA A 259 3.04 3.82 16.56
CA ALA A 259 3.57 3.42 17.89
C ALA A 259 4.81 4.24 18.29
N ASN A 260 5.68 4.57 17.34
CA ASN A 260 6.84 5.42 17.57
C ASN A 260 6.44 6.85 17.99
N GLY A 261 5.42 7.42 17.35
CA GLY A 261 4.86 8.72 17.75
C GLY A 261 4.27 8.68 19.16
N ILE A 262 3.50 7.64 19.46
CA ILE A 262 2.94 7.41 20.80
C ILE A 262 4.07 7.27 21.82
N THR A 263 5.11 6.49 21.53
CA THR A 263 6.27 6.30 22.40
C THR A 263 6.98 7.63 22.68
N ASN A 264 7.18 8.47 21.67
CA ASN A 264 7.78 9.80 21.84
C ASN A 264 6.96 10.66 22.82
N ALA A 265 5.63 10.69 22.68
CA ALA A 265 4.76 11.43 23.57
C ALA A 265 4.80 10.88 25.01
N LEU A 266 4.80 9.55 25.17
CA LEU A 266 4.90 8.90 26.47
C LEU A 266 6.22 9.23 27.16
N VAL A 267 7.35 9.16 26.46
CA VAL A 267 8.68 9.52 26.99
C VAL A 267 8.73 10.97 27.43
N ALA A 268 8.11 11.87 26.68
CA ALA A 268 8.14 13.31 26.95
C ALA A 268 7.24 13.74 28.11
N SER A 269 6.05 13.15 28.26
CA SER A 269 4.98 13.73 29.07
C SER A 269 4.29 12.76 30.04
N TYR A 270 4.41 11.45 29.88
CA TYR A 270 3.74 10.48 30.75
C TYR A 270 4.64 10.10 31.93
N LYS A 271 4.06 10.09 33.14
CA LYS A 271 4.81 9.82 34.39
C LYS A 271 4.58 8.43 34.97
N GLY A 272 3.66 7.65 34.37
CA GLY A 272 3.37 6.28 34.79
C GLY A 272 4.33 5.27 34.13
N ASP A 273 4.12 3.99 34.45
CA ASP A 273 4.75 2.88 33.73
C ASP A 273 4.25 2.84 32.28
N PHE A 274 5.13 2.43 31.36
CA PHE A 274 4.73 2.29 29.96
C PHE A 274 3.53 1.36 29.82
N PRO A 275 2.48 1.78 29.07
CA PRO A 275 1.33 0.93 28.80
C PRO A 275 1.70 -0.23 27.86
N ILE A 276 0.85 -1.24 27.79
CA ILE A 276 0.91 -2.21 26.70
C ILE A 276 0.71 -1.43 25.40
N LEU A 277 1.68 -1.48 24.49
CA LEU A 277 1.65 -0.76 23.21
C LEU A 277 1.88 -1.76 22.08
N THR A 278 0.88 -1.87 21.19
CA THR A 278 0.96 -2.71 19.98
C THR A 278 1.61 -1.95 18.82
N GLY A 279 1.98 -2.69 17.78
CA GLY A 279 2.52 -2.16 16.53
C GLY A 279 2.43 -3.20 15.42
N GLN A 280 2.96 -2.86 14.25
CA GLN A 280 3.06 -3.72 13.08
C GLN A 280 4.23 -3.24 12.22
N ASP A 281 4.85 -4.13 11.48
CA ASP A 281 5.95 -4.00 10.52
C ASP A 281 7.33 -4.29 11.11
N CYS A 282 7.51 -4.34 12.42
CA CYS A 282 8.78 -4.55 13.10
C CYS A 282 9.90 -3.62 12.62
N ASP A 283 9.59 -2.32 12.51
CA ASP A 283 10.58 -1.30 12.19
C ASP A 283 11.74 -1.32 13.20
N ILE A 284 12.97 -1.05 12.76
CA ILE A 284 14.16 -1.09 13.62
C ILE A 284 13.98 -0.26 14.90
N THR A 285 13.38 0.93 14.81
CA THR A 285 13.08 1.78 15.98
C THR A 285 12.13 1.10 16.95
N SER A 286 11.08 0.47 16.43
CA SER A 286 10.10 -0.25 17.25
C SER A 286 10.69 -1.50 17.88
N VAL A 287 11.53 -2.24 17.17
CA VAL A 287 12.26 -3.38 17.76
C VAL A 287 13.17 -2.92 18.92
N LYS A 288 13.88 -1.78 18.76
CA LYS A 288 14.64 -1.15 19.87
C LYS A 288 13.74 -0.76 21.05
N ASN A 289 12.55 -0.23 20.76
CA ASN A 289 11.57 0.11 21.79
C ASN A 289 11.03 -1.15 22.50
N ILE A 290 10.83 -2.25 21.79
CA ILE A 290 10.43 -3.55 22.38
C ILE A 290 11.53 -4.06 23.31
N ILE A 291 12.77 -4.07 22.86
CA ILE A 291 13.93 -4.48 23.68
C ILE A 291 14.06 -3.60 24.93
N ALA A 292 13.78 -2.30 24.81
CA ALA A 292 13.84 -1.34 25.92
C ALA A 292 12.59 -1.32 26.82
N GLY A 293 11.57 -2.13 26.52
CA GLY A 293 10.30 -2.18 27.27
C GLY A 293 9.40 -0.95 27.08
N LYS A 294 9.56 -0.20 25.99
CA LYS A 294 8.77 1.00 25.65
C LYS A 294 7.64 0.72 24.66
N GLN A 295 7.70 -0.41 23.98
CA GLN A 295 6.66 -0.99 23.15
C GLN A 295 6.55 -2.46 23.51
N SER A 296 5.34 -3.03 23.51
CA SER A 296 5.14 -4.39 24.00
C SER A 296 5.31 -5.44 22.91
N MET A 297 4.85 -5.15 21.72
CA MET A 297 4.89 -6.06 20.58
C MET A 297 4.79 -5.31 19.24
N SER A 298 5.17 -5.98 18.19
CA SER A 298 4.90 -5.58 16.81
C SER A 298 4.54 -6.80 15.96
N ILE A 299 3.60 -6.66 15.05
CA ILE A 299 3.28 -7.71 14.09
C ILE A 299 4.33 -7.73 12.99
N PHE A 300 5.04 -8.83 12.87
CA PHE A 300 6.02 -9.05 11.82
C PHE A 300 5.33 -9.47 10.52
N LYS A 301 5.53 -8.68 9.50
CA LYS A 301 5.18 -8.95 8.12
C LYS A 301 6.47 -9.04 7.31
N ASP A 302 6.92 -10.26 7.01
CA ASP A 302 8.17 -10.48 6.28
C ASP A 302 8.07 -9.97 4.83
N THR A 303 8.60 -8.77 4.58
CA THR A 303 8.60 -8.13 3.25
C THR A 303 9.27 -8.98 2.18
N ARG A 304 10.22 -9.85 2.56
CA ARG A 304 10.87 -10.80 1.65
C ARG A 304 9.89 -11.86 1.16
N GLN A 305 8.99 -12.32 2.05
CA GLN A 305 7.98 -13.32 1.75
C GLN A 305 6.93 -12.76 0.79
N LEU A 306 6.39 -11.56 1.07
CA LEU A 306 5.41 -10.92 0.21
C LEU A 306 5.99 -10.60 -1.17
N ALA A 307 7.21 -10.05 -1.22
CA ALA A 307 7.92 -9.80 -2.48
C ALA A 307 8.14 -11.10 -3.27
N SER A 308 8.57 -12.18 -2.61
CA SER A 308 8.74 -13.49 -3.26
C SER A 308 7.44 -13.99 -3.87
N LYS A 309 6.32 -13.83 -3.16
CA LYS A 309 5.01 -14.26 -3.65
C LYS A 309 4.57 -13.45 -4.87
N VAL A 310 4.78 -12.14 -4.87
CA VAL A 310 4.48 -11.30 -6.04
C VAL A 310 5.36 -11.67 -7.24
N VAL A 311 6.64 -12.01 -7.01
CA VAL A 311 7.52 -12.52 -8.08
C VAL A 311 7.00 -13.83 -8.68
N GLU A 312 6.48 -14.75 -7.85
CA GLU A 312 5.82 -15.97 -8.32
C GLU A 312 4.57 -15.65 -9.15
N MET A 313 3.72 -14.71 -8.68
CA MET A 313 2.53 -14.27 -9.41
C MET A 313 2.88 -13.64 -10.76
N VAL A 314 3.86 -12.74 -10.79
CA VAL A 314 4.37 -12.11 -12.02
C VAL A 314 4.88 -13.17 -12.99
N THR A 315 5.66 -14.13 -12.50
CA THR A 315 6.20 -15.22 -13.34
C THR A 315 5.07 -16.07 -13.92
N ALA A 316 4.09 -16.45 -13.11
CA ALA A 316 2.93 -17.22 -13.56
C ALA A 316 2.13 -16.48 -14.65
N ILE A 317 1.90 -15.18 -14.47
CA ILE A 317 1.24 -14.32 -15.48
C ILE A 317 2.02 -14.34 -16.81
N ILE A 318 3.33 -14.12 -16.76
CA ILE A 318 4.19 -14.06 -17.97
C ILE A 318 4.24 -15.40 -18.69
N GLU A 319 4.24 -16.49 -17.95
CA GLU A 319 4.29 -17.85 -18.49
C GLU A 319 2.91 -18.39 -18.88
N GLY A 320 1.82 -17.64 -18.63
CA GLY A 320 0.44 -18.08 -18.89
C GLY A 320 0.02 -19.27 -18.01
N LYS A 321 0.61 -19.40 -16.83
CA LYS A 321 0.28 -20.41 -15.82
C LYS A 321 -0.78 -19.91 -14.84
N GLU A 322 -1.33 -20.82 -14.05
CA GLU A 322 -2.21 -20.48 -12.94
C GLU A 322 -1.47 -19.61 -11.91
N VAL A 323 -2.06 -18.46 -11.59
CA VAL A 323 -1.48 -17.51 -10.63
C VAL A 323 -1.79 -17.99 -9.21
N PRO A 324 -0.79 -18.11 -8.31
CA PRO A 324 -1.02 -18.56 -6.96
C PRO A 324 -1.89 -17.56 -6.18
N VAL A 325 -3.03 -18.03 -5.68
CA VAL A 325 -3.94 -17.33 -4.77
C VAL A 325 -4.43 -18.32 -3.72
N ASN A 326 -4.82 -17.83 -2.55
CA ASN A 326 -5.36 -18.65 -1.46
C ASN A 326 -6.64 -18.08 -0.83
N ASP A 327 -7.13 -16.94 -1.37
CA ASP A 327 -8.41 -16.34 -1.02
C ASP A 327 -9.09 -15.82 -2.30
N THR A 328 -10.35 -16.24 -2.51
CA THR A 328 -11.18 -15.83 -3.65
C THR A 328 -12.56 -15.35 -3.22
N GLU A 329 -12.72 -14.98 -1.94
CA GLU A 329 -14.03 -14.66 -1.36
C GLU A 329 -14.04 -13.37 -0.54
N SER A 330 -12.92 -13.02 0.15
CA SER A 330 -12.93 -12.03 1.22
C SER A 330 -12.68 -10.59 0.75
N TYR A 331 -11.97 -10.40 -0.35
CA TYR A 331 -11.51 -9.05 -0.76
C TYR A 331 -12.30 -8.49 -1.92
N ASP A 332 -13.45 -7.84 -1.59
CA ASP A 332 -14.25 -7.08 -2.56
C ASP A 332 -13.72 -5.64 -2.66
N ASN A 333 -13.32 -5.22 -3.85
CA ASN A 333 -12.85 -3.87 -4.09
C ASN A 333 -13.95 -2.89 -4.57
N GLY A 334 -15.23 -3.28 -4.46
CA GLY A 334 -16.37 -2.49 -4.91
C GLY A 334 -16.67 -2.63 -6.42
N LYS A 335 -15.91 -3.45 -7.14
CA LYS A 335 -16.15 -3.88 -8.53
C LYS A 335 -16.22 -5.39 -8.65
N GLY A 336 -15.92 -6.09 -7.59
CA GLY A 336 -15.97 -7.54 -7.47
C GLY A 336 -14.88 -8.08 -6.55
N ILE A 337 -14.93 -9.37 -6.33
CA ILE A 337 -13.91 -10.07 -5.56
C ILE A 337 -12.61 -10.13 -6.37
N VAL A 338 -11.52 -9.72 -5.74
CA VAL A 338 -10.17 -9.78 -6.31
C VAL A 338 -9.47 -11.04 -5.79
N PRO A 339 -9.08 -11.98 -6.67
CA PRO A 339 -8.30 -13.14 -6.26
C PRO A 339 -7.03 -12.72 -5.53
N THR A 340 -6.84 -13.22 -4.30
CA THR A 340 -5.85 -12.71 -3.36
C THR A 340 -4.91 -13.80 -2.89
N TYR A 341 -3.64 -13.44 -2.66
CA TYR A 341 -2.71 -14.23 -1.87
C TYR A 341 -2.46 -13.59 -0.52
N LEU A 342 -2.76 -14.29 0.56
CA LEU A 342 -2.56 -13.88 1.94
C LEU A 342 -1.33 -14.55 2.53
N CYS A 343 -0.30 -13.77 2.84
CA CYS A 343 0.82 -14.18 3.69
C CYS A 343 0.39 -14.17 5.16
N GLN A 344 0.96 -15.06 5.96
CA GLN A 344 0.64 -15.16 7.39
C GLN A 344 1.50 -14.19 8.20
N PRO A 345 0.90 -13.28 8.98
CA PRO A 345 1.62 -12.45 9.93
C PRO A 345 1.95 -13.25 11.20
N VAL A 346 3.01 -12.86 11.89
CA VAL A 346 3.32 -13.35 13.24
C VAL A 346 3.64 -12.14 14.13
N PHE A 347 3.54 -12.24 15.45
CA PHE A 347 3.99 -11.16 16.32
C PHE A 347 5.42 -11.37 16.80
N ALA A 348 6.13 -10.27 17.05
CA ALA A 348 7.41 -10.23 17.78
C ALA A 348 7.24 -9.38 19.03
N ASP A 349 7.72 -9.89 20.16
CA ASP A 349 7.80 -9.18 21.44
C ASP A 349 9.17 -9.40 22.08
N GLN A 350 9.35 -8.97 23.33
CA GLN A 350 10.61 -9.09 24.04
C GLN A 350 11.08 -10.54 24.22
N ASP A 351 10.14 -11.50 24.25
CA ASP A 351 10.44 -12.91 24.49
C ASP A 351 10.90 -13.63 23.23
N ASN A 352 10.39 -13.24 22.03
CA ASN A 352 10.61 -13.98 20.80
C ASN A 352 11.27 -13.18 19.65
N TYR A 353 11.55 -11.87 19.80
CA TYR A 353 12.11 -11.05 18.71
C TYR A 353 13.40 -11.61 18.10
N LYS A 354 14.21 -12.30 18.91
CA LYS A 354 15.45 -12.91 18.40
C LYS A 354 15.16 -14.00 17.39
N GLU A 355 14.28 -14.94 17.74
CA GLU A 355 13.86 -16.02 16.87
C GLU A 355 13.22 -15.47 15.60
N VAL A 356 12.25 -14.55 15.76
CA VAL A 356 11.43 -14.03 14.66
C VAL A 356 12.22 -13.14 13.72
N LEU A 357 13.10 -12.27 14.23
CA LEU A 357 13.73 -11.21 13.43
C LEU A 357 15.22 -11.42 13.18
N ILE A 358 15.96 -12.01 14.14
CA ILE A 358 17.42 -12.15 14.03
C ILE A 358 17.78 -13.51 13.43
N ASP A 359 17.30 -14.60 14.03
CA ASP A 359 17.62 -15.97 13.60
C ASP A 359 17.01 -16.27 12.21
N SER A 360 15.88 -15.62 11.87
CA SER A 360 15.29 -15.63 10.52
C SER A 360 16.17 -14.91 9.47
N GLY A 361 17.18 -14.15 9.91
CA GLY A 361 18.04 -13.33 9.04
C GLY A 361 17.35 -12.09 8.47
N TYR A 362 16.25 -11.63 9.07
CA TYR A 362 15.59 -10.39 8.65
C TYR A 362 16.40 -9.15 9.05
N TYR A 363 16.86 -9.12 10.31
CA TYR A 363 17.79 -8.12 10.82
C TYR A 363 19.08 -8.78 11.36
N LYS A 364 20.15 -8.02 11.38
CA LYS A 364 21.34 -8.35 12.18
C LYS A 364 21.12 -7.86 13.61
N GLU A 365 21.67 -8.57 14.58
CA GLU A 365 21.58 -8.15 15.98
C GLU A 365 22.17 -6.73 16.21
N SER A 366 23.19 -6.34 15.39
CA SER A 366 23.77 -4.99 15.44
C SER A 366 22.81 -3.88 15.02
N ASP A 367 21.77 -4.18 14.24
CA ASP A 367 20.85 -3.18 13.70
C ASP A 367 19.83 -2.75 14.76
N VAL A 368 19.57 -3.63 15.74
CA VAL A 368 18.54 -3.45 16.78
C VAL A 368 19.11 -3.17 18.19
N LYS A 369 20.45 -3.11 18.31
CA LYS A 369 21.15 -2.68 19.55
C LYS A 369 21.24 -1.17 19.71
#